data_eb4fb77df565e9f7d0c89c556ebd3c55
#
_entry.id   eb4fb77df565e9f7d0c89c556ebd3c55
#
_cell.length_a   1.000
_cell.length_b   1.000
_cell.length_c   1.000
_cell.angle_alpha   90.00
_cell.angle_beta   90.00
_cell.angle_gamma   90.00
#
_symmetry.space_group_name_H-M   'P 1'
#
loop_
_entity.id
_entity.type
_entity.pdbx_description
1 polymer ?
#
loop_
_entity_poly.entity_id
_entity_poly.type
_entity_poly.pdbx_seq_one_letter_code
_entity_poly.pdbx_strand_id
1 'polypeptide(L)'
;MVRSVLHDRDLLSYAPFSHWLEYPIMASLTAKGCTEHCTICGGSAFAGRNLSHRQQPAYRPPEQLAQDMRRIGALSRGPVFLLGDLRQAGMEYARRFFRAVQGYQGPVIIEFFRPADRAYMEELAAALPNYFAEFSPESHDPRVRRASGKTYTNAGIEETIAACLETGVRRFDLFFMIGLPEQTPESALETVEYCRTLLTRFD
;
A
#
# COMPACT_ATOMS: atom_id res chain seq x y z
N MET A 1 8.40 -5.37 19.98
CA MET A 1 9.08 -4.12 19.56
C MET A 1 9.77 -4.40 18.23
N VAL A 2 9.28 -3.84 17.14
CA VAL A 2 9.95 -3.95 15.84
C VAL A 2 10.97 -2.81 15.79
N ARG A 3 12.25 -3.12 15.97
CA ARG A 3 13.31 -2.14 15.72
C ARG A 3 13.56 -2.07 14.21
N SER A 4 13.68 -0.87 13.67
CA SER A 4 14.22 -0.67 12.33
C SER A 4 15.68 -1.14 12.32
N VAL A 5 16.01 -2.00 11.36
CA VAL A 5 17.38 -2.57 11.24
C VAL A 5 18.32 -1.64 10.46
N LEU A 6 17.86 -0.45 10.08
CA LEU A 6 18.62 0.49 9.28
C LEU A 6 19.58 1.31 10.16
N HIS A 7 20.66 0.68 10.60
CA HIS A 7 21.76 1.36 11.28
C HIS A 7 23.01 1.50 10.43
N ASP A 8 23.05 0.84 9.27
CA ASP A 8 24.28 0.77 8.47
C ASP A 8 24.05 1.39 7.08
N ARG A 9 24.83 2.44 6.76
CA ARG A 9 24.83 3.06 5.43
C ARG A 9 25.23 2.07 4.34
N ASP A 10 25.99 1.06 4.67
CA ASP A 10 26.48 0.06 3.71
C ASP A 10 25.35 -0.86 3.24
N LEU A 11 24.28 -1.06 4.04
CA LEU A 11 23.09 -1.78 3.61
C LEU A 11 22.33 -1.04 2.49
N LEU A 12 22.42 0.28 2.43
CA LEU A 12 21.80 1.09 1.37
C LEU A 12 22.58 1.01 0.05
N SER A 13 23.87 0.70 0.08
CA SER A 13 24.71 0.50 -1.11
C SER A 13 24.52 -0.90 -1.72
N TYR A 14 23.89 -1.81 -1.00
CA TYR A 14 23.74 -3.22 -1.38
C TYR A 14 22.38 -3.56 -2.03
N ALA A 15 21.74 -2.62 -2.71
CA ALA A 15 20.58 -2.95 -3.52
C ALA A 15 21.06 -3.65 -4.81
N PRO A 16 20.99 -5.00 -4.94
CA PRO A 16 21.49 -5.71 -6.13
C PRO A 16 20.71 -5.35 -7.40
N PHE A 17 19.68 -4.56 -7.27
CA PHE A 17 18.81 -4.04 -8.34
C PHE A 17 18.93 -2.53 -8.56
N SER A 18 19.96 -1.88 -8.01
CA SER A 18 20.14 -0.42 -8.10
C SER A 18 20.25 0.12 -9.54
N HIS A 19 20.63 -0.72 -10.50
CA HIS A 19 20.68 -0.35 -11.92
C HIS A 19 19.31 -0.43 -12.65
N TRP A 20 18.28 -0.91 -11.99
CA TRP A 20 16.90 -0.94 -12.52
C TRP A 20 16.04 0.19 -11.97
N LEU A 21 16.49 0.80 -10.89
CA LEU A 21 15.84 1.91 -10.22
C LEU A 21 16.84 3.06 -10.09
N GLU A 22 16.41 4.28 -10.36
CA GLU A 22 17.24 5.47 -10.15
C GLU A 22 17.62 5.65 -8.68
N TYR A 23 16.92 4.98 -7.77
CA TYR A 23 17.10 5.04 -6.33
C TYR A 23 16.53 3.80 -5.63
N PRO A 24 17.05 3.43 -4.45
CA PRO A 24 16.49 2.34 -3.67
C PRO A 24 15.15 2.74 -3.05
N ILE A 25 14.18 1.81 -3.08
CA ILE A 25 12.95 1.92 -2.30
C ILE A 25 13.19 1.26 -0.94
N MET A 26 12.95 2.01 0.12
CA MET A 26 13.15 1.54 1.50
C MET A 26 11.80 1.38 2.19
N ALA A 27 11.51 0.15 2.66
CA ALA A 27 10.24 -0.14 3.31
C ALA A 27 10.27 0.14 4.82
N SER A 28 9.16 0.69 5.33
CA SER A 28 8.86 0.76 6.76
C SER A 28 7.53 0.06 7.03
N LEU A 29 7.57 -0.99 7.87
CA LEU A 29 6.39 -1.77 8.19
C LEU A 29 5.46 -0.99 9.13
N THR A 30 4.20 -0.84 8.73
CA THR A 30 3.15 -0.25 9.57
C THR A 30 2.70 -1.20 10.67
N ALA A 31 2.67 -2.52 10.34
CA ALA A 31 2.24 -3.56 11.24
C ALA A 31 3.01 -4.87 11.00
N LYS A 32 2.96 -5.76 11.97
CA LYS A 32 3.28 -7.18 11.81
C LYS A 32 1.98 -7.98 11.88
N GLY A 33 1.60 -8.58 10.75
CA GLY A 33 0.29 -9.19 10.52
C GLY A 33 -0.67 -8.25 9.81
N CYS A 34 -1.85 -8.76 9.47
CA CYS A 34 -2.84 -8.06 8.67
C CYS A 34 -4.26 -8.35 9.18
N THR A 35 -5.20 -7.42 8.96
CA THR A 35 -6.63 -7.62 9.26
C THR A 35 -7.39 -8.26 8.10
N GLU A 36 -6.82 -8.25 6.89
CA GLU A 36 -7.47 -8.75 5.68
C GLU A 36 -7.44 -10.29 5.61
N HIS A 37 -8.45 -10.85 4.94
CA HIS A 37 -8.64 -12.29 4.80
C HIS A 37 -8.27 -12.82 3.42
N CYS A 38 -7.29 -12.19 2.75
CA CYS A 38 -6.87 -12.60 1.42
C CYS A 38 -6.41 -14.06 1.41
N THR A 39 -7.04 -14.88 0.56
CA THR A 39 -6.84 -16.35 0.54
C THR A 39 -5.47 -16.75 -0.02
N ILE A 40 -4.88 -15.90 -0.84
CA ILE A 40 -3.58 -16.12 -1.51
C ILE A 40 -2.39 -15.53 -0.72
N CYS A 41 -2.64 -14.87 0.42
CA CYS A 41 -1.61 -14.12 1.13
C CYS A 41 -1.18 -14.83 2.42
N GLY A 42 0.12 -15.18 2.50
CA GLY A 42 0.74 -15.74 3.71
C GLY A 42 0.81 -14.77 4.90
N GLY A 43 0.53 -13.47 4.69
CA GLY A 43 0.43 -12.45 5.73
C GLY A 43 -1.00 -12.15 6.20
N SER A 44 -2.00 -12.79 5.60
CA SER A 44 -3.42 -12.55 5.94
C SER A 44 -3.75 -12.88 7.41
N ALA A 45 -4.89 -12.37 7.89
CA ALA A 45 -5.39 -12.67 9.22
C ALA A 45 -5.57 -14.19 9.45
N PHE A 46 -5.98 -14.94 8.42
CA PHE A 46 -6.07 -16.40 8.48
C PHE A 46 -4.68 -17.04 8.66
N ALA A 47 -3.72 -16.70 7.81
CA ALA A 47 -2.36 -17.21 7.90
C ALA A 47 -1.70 -16.82 9.24
N GLY A 48 -1.92 -15.58 9.68
CA GLY A 48 -1.44 -15.09 10.97
C GLY A 48 -1.92 -15.96 12.14
N ARG A 49 -3.21 -16.30 12.17
CA ARG A 49 -3.77 -17.16 13.23
C ARG A 49 -3.28 -18.59 13.15
N ASN A 50 -3.26 -19.18 11.97
CA ASN A 50 -3.02 -20.62 11.80
C ASN A 50 -1.53 -21.00 11.71
N LEU A 51 -0.69 -20.10 11.15
CA LEU A 51 0.73 -20.39 10.96
C LEU A 51 1.64 -19.73 12.01
N SER A 52 1.26 -18.54 12.49
CA SER A 52 2.08 -17.77 13.43
C SER A 52 1.43 -17.61 14.81
N HIS A 53 0.28 -18.26 15.05
CA HIS A 53 -0.52 -18.15 16.29
C HIS A 53 -0.82 -16.69 16.71
N ARG A 54 -0.86 -15.77 15.76
CA ARG A 54 -1.10 -14.35 15.96
C ARG A 54 -2.60 -14.05 15.84
N GLN A 55 -3.23 -13.70 16.94
CA GLN A 55 -4.67 -13.41 16.97
C GLN A 55 -5.00 -12.03 16.35
N GLN A 56 -4.11 -11.06 16.49
CA GLN A 56 -4.30 -9.70 16.00
C GLN A 56 -2.98 -9.13 15.44
N PRO A 57 -3.02 -8.20 14.47
CA PRO A 57 -1.84 -7.48 14.05
C PRO A 57 -1.21 -6.68 15.19
N ALA A 58 0.11 -6.61 15.19
CA ALA A 58 0.85 -5.72 16.09
C ALA A 58 1.25 -4.47 15.31
N TYR A 59 0.58 -3.36 15.59
CA TYR A 59 0.83 -2.08 14.94
C TYR A 59 2.04 -1.37 15.54
N ARG A 60 2.81 -0.75 14.69
CA ARG A 60 3.89 0.16 15.11
C ARG A 60 3.24 1.45 15.65
N PRO A 61 3.71 2.03 16.78
CA PRO A 61 3.21 3.33 17.20
C PRO A 61 3.36 4.39 16.10
N PRO A 62 2.32 5.19 15.79
CA PRO A 62 2.34 6.12 14.66
C PRO A 62 3.52 7.10 14.70
N GLU A 63 3.89 7.56 15.90
CA GLU A 63 4.98 8.50 16.12
C GLU A 63 6.35 7.86 15.83
N GLN A 64 6.52 6.59 16.18
CA GLN A 64 7.72 5.83 15.84
C GLN A 64 7.80 5.55 14.32
N LEU A 65 6.67 5.22 13.69
CA LEU A 65 6.61 5.04 12.24
C LEU A 65 7.02 6.33 11.51
N ALA A 66 6.50 7.49 11.94
CA ALA A 66 6.87 8.79 11.39
C ALA A 66 8.36 9.12 11.62
N GLN A 67 8.92 8.74 12.78
CA GLN A 67 10.34 8.92 13.06
C GLN A 67 11.22 8.06 12.16
N ASP A 68 10.85 6.80 11.94
CA ASP A 68 11.59 5.92 11.04
C ASP A 68 11.52 6.41 9.60
N MET A 69 10.34 6.87 9.16
CA MET A 69 10.19 7.44 7.83
C MET A 69 11.14 8.64 7.62
N ARG A 70 11.25 9.55 8.61
CA ARG A 70 12.21 10.66 8.54
C ARG A 70 13.65 10.20 8.50
N ARG A 71 14.01 9.17 9.29
CA ARG A 71 15.37 8.59 9.28
C ARG A 71 15.72 7.99 7.93
N ILE A 72 14.79 7.21 7.37
CA ILE A 72 14.97 6.61 6.03
C ILE A 72 15.11 7.71 4.98
N GLY A 73 14.21 8.69 4.98
CA GLY A 73 14.23 9.82 4.04
C GLY A 73 15.50 10.68 4.14
N ALA A 74 16.15 10.73 5.31
CA ALA A 74 17.44 11.41 5.47
C ALA A 74 18.63 10.60 4.89
N LEU A 75 18.46 9.28 4.73
CA LEU A 75 19.53 8.39 4.24
C LEU A 75 19.35 8.03 2.75
N SER A 76 18.12 8.06 2.24
CA SER A 76 17.79 7.68 0.87
C SER A 76 17.12 8.83 0.12
N ARG A 77 17.45 8.96 -1.17
CA ARG A 77 16.75 9.89 -2.09
C ARG A 77 15.45 9.29 -2.64
N GLY A 78 15.28 7.97 -2.52
CA GLY A 78 14.12 7.25 -2.98
C GLY A 78 12.93 7.36 -2.03
N PRO A 79 11.75 6.92 -2.48
CA PRO A 79 10.57 6.94 -1.65
C PRO A 79 10.68 5.98 -0.46
N VAL A 80 10.11 6.39 0.66
CA VAL A 80 9.87 5.50 1.79
C VAL A 80 8.57 4.76 1.53
N PHE A 81 8.64 3.44 1.43
CA PHE A 81 7.44 2.61 1.25
C PHE A 81 6.84 2.27 2.62
N LEU A 82 5.66 2.78 2.92
CA LEU A 82 4.87 2.38 4.08
C LEU A 82 4.12 1.09 3.75
N LEU A 83 4.74 -0.03 4.07
CA LEU A 83 4.18 -1.35 3.79
C LEU A 83 3.03 -1.65 4.76
N GLY A 84 1.83 -1.70 4.22
CA GLY A 84 0.57 -1.92 4.94
C GLY A 84 -0.32 -0.68 5.01
N ASP A 85 -1.62 -0.91 4.93
CA ASP A 85 -2.64 0.15 4.96
C ASP A 85 -2.75 0.76 6.36
N LEU A 86 -2.50 2.05 6.46
CA LEU A 86 -2.57 2.82 7.72
C LEU A 86 -3.94 2.72 8.41
N ARG A 87 -5.01 2.49 7.63
CA ARG A 87 -6.39 2.40 8.12
C ARG A 87 -6.70 1.07 8.82
N GLN A 88 -5.83 0.06 8.72
CA GLN A 88 -6.03 -1.23 9.39
C GLN A 88 -6.10 -1.12 10.92
N ALA A 89 -5.41 -0.13 11.49
CA ALA A 89 -5.46 0.17 12.93
C ALA A 89 -6.57 1.18 13.30
N GLY A 90 -7.43 1.53 12.33
CA GLY A 90 -8.48 2.53 12.48
C GLY A 90 -8.05 3.94 12.07
N MET A 91 -9.04 4.80 11.81
CA MET A 91 -8.81 6.16 11.32
C MET A 91 -8.05 7.04 12.33
N GLU A 92 -8.25 6.83 13.64
CA GLU A 92 -7.49 7.59 14.66
C GLU A 92 -5.98 7.28 14.60
N TYR A 93 -5.61 6.04 14.30
CA TYR A 93 -4.21 5.67 14.06
C TYR A 93 -3.64 6.44 12.85
N ALA A 94 -4.35 6.44 11.72
CA ALA A 94 -3.94 7.16 10.53
C ALA A 94 -3.77 8.66 10.80
N ARG A 95 -4.74 9.28 11.49
CA ARG A 95 -4.68 10.70 11.85
C ARG A 95 -3.54 11.03 12.81
N ARG A 96 -3.25 10.15 13.78
CA ARG A 96 -2.07 10.31 14.64
C ARG A 96 -0.78 10.27 13.85
N PHE A 97 -0.69 9.36 12.88
CA PHE A 97 0.45 9.29 11.98
C PHE A 97 0.56 10.57 11.13
N PHE A 98 -0.53 11.06 10.56
CA PHE A 98 -0.55 12.29 9.77
C PHE A 98 -0.08 13.50 10.59
N ARG A 99 -0.51 13.62 11.84
CA ARG A 99 -0.01 14.65 12.75
C ARG A 99 1.49 14.50 13.03
N ALA A 100 1.95 13.27 13.27
CA ALA A 100 3.34 12.99 13.60
C ALA A 100 4.29 13.22 12.43
N VAL A 101 3.81 13.09 11.18
CA VAL A 101 4.62 13.21 9.97
C VAL A 101 4.59 14.62 9.36
N GLN A 102 3.82 15.54 9.93
CA GLN A 102 3.74 16.92 9.43
C GLN A 102 5.11 17.52 9.12
N GLY A 103 5.21 18.23 7.99
CA GLY A 103 6.44 18.85 7.51
C GLY A 103 7.40 17.90 6.77
N TYR A 104 7.07 16.62 6.65
CA TYR A 104 7.84 15.73 5.79
C TYR A 104 7.59 16.04 4.32
N GLN A 105 8.65 16.29 3.56
CA GLN A 105 8.60 16.66 2.14
C GLN A 105 9.18 15.59 1.21
N GLY A 106 9.70 14.50 1.78
CA GLY A 106 10.27 13.40 0.99
C GLY A 106 9.19 12.59 0.27
N PRO A 107 9.56 11.84 -0.77
CA PRO A 107 8.63 10.95 -1.45
C PRO A 107 8.24 9.77 -0.56
N VAL A 108 6.98 9.35 -0.63
CA VAL A 108 6.45 8.22 0.14
C VAL A 108 5.51 7.39 -0.72
N ILE A 109 5.59 6.07 -0.61
CA ILE A 109 4.62 5.15 -1.22
C ILE A 109 3.64 4.71 -0.13
N ILE A 110 2.35 4.85 -0.43
CA ILE A 110 1.24 4.45 0.44
C ILE A 110 0.53 3.26 -0.21
N GLU A 111 0.31 2.22 0.56
CA GLU A 111 -0.38 1.01 0.13
C GLU A 111 -1.83 1.00 0.60
N PHE A 112 -2.76 0.69 -0.30
CA PHE A 112 -4.17 0.51 0.02
C PHE A 112 -4.58 -0.96 -0.08
N PHE A 113 -5.23 -1.47 0.96
CA PHE A 113 -5.82 -2.81 0.96
C PHE A 113 -7.30 -2.79 0.62
N ARG A 114 -7.94 -1.62 0.74
CA ARG A 114 -9.35 -1.36 0.41
C ARG A 114 -9.47 0.01 -0.25
N PRO A 115 -10.56 0.26 -0.98
CA PRO A 115 -10.84 1.59 -1.51
C PRO A 115 -10.70 2.69 -0.45
N ALA A 116 -10.22 3.83 -0.87
CA ALA A 116 -10.09 5.01 -0.03
C ALA A 116 -11.08 6.07 -0.50
N ASP A 117 -11.76 6.69 0.45
CA ASP A 117 -12.67 7.79 0.16
C ASP A 117 -11.91 9.12 0.02
N ARG A 118 -12.58 10.10 -0.55
CA ARG A 118 -12.02 11.43 -0.80
C ARG A 118 -11.55 12.11 0.49
N ALA A 119 -12.31 12.00 1.57
CA ALA A 119 -11.96 12.66 2.82
C ALA A 119 -10.65 12.13 3.40
N TYR A 120 -10.43 10.81 3.34
CA TYR A 120 -9.17 10.21 3.72
C TYR A 120 -8.01 10.68 2.82
N MET A 121 -8.25 10.77 1.51
CA MET A 121 -7.21 11.19 0.56
C MET A 121 -6.83 12.67 0.75
N GLU A 122 -7.77 13.53 1.08
CA GLU A 122 -7.51 14.93 1.44
C GLU A 122 -6.65 15.05 2.71
N GLU A 123 -6.97 14.29 3.78
CA GLU A 123 -6.16 14.23 5.01
C GLU A 123 -4.74 13.70 4.73
N LEU A 124 -4.62 12.65 3.90
CA LEU A 124 -3.34 12.05 3.53
C LEU A 124 -2.48 13.03 2.72
N ALA A 125 -3.03 13.62 1.67
CA ALA A 125 -2.31 14.56 0.80
C ALA A 125 -1.86 15.82 1.53
N ALA A 126 -2.67 16.33 2.46
CA ALA A 126 -2.29 17.44 3.32
C ALA A 126 -1.09 17.10 4.22
N ALA A 127 -0.97 15.86 4.69
CA ALA A 127 0.13 15.40 5.53
C ALA A 127 1.37 14.99 4.72
N LEU A 128 1.19 14.46 3.52
CA LEU A 128 2.22 13.84 2.68
C LEU A 128 2.09 14.32 1.23
N PRO A 129 2.49 15.55 0.90
CA PRO A 129 2.23 16.17 -0.41
C PRO A 129 2.97 15.49 -1.57
N ASN A 130 4.00 14.69 -1.31
CA ASN A 130 4.77 13.96 -2.32
C ASN A 130 4.51 12.45 -2.23
N TYR A 131 3.23 12.04 -2.24
CA TYR A 131 2.88 10.62 -2.14
C TYR A 131 2.71 9.95 -3.51
N PHE A 132 3.04 8.68 -3.51
CA PHE A 132 2.72 7.68 -4.52
C PHE A 132 1.72 6.71 -3.89
N ALA A 133 0.85 6.12 -4.67
CA ALA A 133 -0.14 5.19 -4.15
C ALA A 133 -0.07 3.84 -4.86
N GLU A 134 -0.24 2.77 -4.11
CA GLU A 134 -0.32 1.41 -4.63
C GLU A 134 -1.61 0.74 -4.15
N PHE A 135 -2.30 0.08 -5.07
CA PHE A 135 -3.51 -0.66 -4.76
C PHE A 135 -3.53 -1.97 -5.54
N SER A 136 -3.81 -3.07 -4.86
CA SER A 136 -3.84 -4.42 -5.42
C SER A 136 -5.26 -4.98 -5.46
N PRO A 137 -6.08 -4.66 -6.49
CA PRO A 137 -7.40 -5.26 -6.65
C PRO A 137 -7.36 -6.74 -6.99
N GLU A 138 -6.26 -7.24 -7.53
CA GLU A 138 -5.98 -8.58 -8.02
C GLU A 138 -6.74 -8.94 -9.29
N SER A 139 -8.03 -8.61 -9.43
CA SER A 139 -8.86 -8.85 -10.60
C SER A 139 -9.93 -7.78 -10.76
N HIS A 140 -10.30 -7.50 -12.02
CA HIS A 140 -11.49 -6.69 -12.34
C HIS A 140 -12.79 -7.45 -12.08
N ASP A 141 -12.77 -8.79 -12.20
CA ASP A 141 -13.95 -9.64 -11.97
C ASP A 141 -14.29 -9.70 -10.47
N PRO A 142 -15.48 -9.21 -10.07
CA PRO A 142 -15.87 -9.22 -8.65
C PRO A 142 -16.00 -10.63 -8.06
N ARG A 143 -16.23 -11.67 -8.87
CA ARG A 143 -16.29 -13.06 -8.44
C ARG A 143 -14.89 -13.55 -8.05
N VAL A 144 -13.92 -13.40 -8.96
CA VAL A 144 -12.51 -13.72 -8.73
C VAL A 144 -11.96 -12.95 -7.53
N ARG A 145 -12.29 -11.66 -7.45
CA ARG A 145 -11.86 -10.80 -6.35
C ARG A 145 -12.42 -11.27 -4.99
N ARG A 146 -13.71 -11.66 -4.93
CA ARG A 146 -14.31 -12.25 -3.71
C ARG A 146 -13.69 -13.58 -3.35
N ALA A 147 -13.40 -14.45 -4.32
CA ALA A 147 -12.71 -15.72 -4.09
C ALA A 147 -11.30 -15.50 -3.52
N SER A 148 -10.67 -14.38 -3.87
CA SER A 148 -9.39 -13.95 -3.29
C SER A 148 -9.51 -13.25 -1.93
N GLY A 149 -10.72 -13.09 -1.40
CA GLY A 149 -10.98 -12.48 -0.09
C GLY A 149 -11.15 -10.96 -0.10
N LYS A 150 -11.37 -10.35 -1.27
CA LYS A 150 -11.57 -8.91 -1.43
C LYS A 150 -13.00 -8.62 -1.95
N THR A 151 -13.78 -7.87 -1.18
CA THR A 151 -15.25 -7.75 -1.39
C THR A 151 -15.71 -6.42 -1.99
N TYR A 152 -14.81 -5.47 -2.26
CA TYR A 152 -15.14 -4.17 -2.81
C TYR A 152 -15.43 -4.22 -4.33
N THR A 153 -16.06 -3.18 -4.86
CA THR A 153 -16.53 -3.06 -6.24
C THR A 153 -15.50 -2.37 -7.15
N ASN A 154 -15.68 -2.47 -8.47
CA ASN A 154 -14.91 -1.70 -9.43
C ASN A 154 -15.17 -0.19 -9.27
N ALA A 155 -16.40 0.21 -8.99
CA ALA A 155 -16.71 1.61 -8.70
C ALA A 155 -15.85 2.15 -7.53
N GLY A 156 -15.71 1.39 -6.44
CA GLY A 156 -14.83 1.80 -5.33
C GLY A 156 -13.35 1.91 -5.71
N ILE A 157 -12.86 1.06 -6.64
CA ILE A 157 -11.51 1.19 -7.20
C ILE A 157 -11.39 2.50 -7.98
N GLU A 158 -12.33 2.77 -8.87
CA GLU A 158 -12.35 3.95 -9.73
C GLU A 158 -12.51 5.25 -8.94
N GLU A 159 -13.35 5.26 -7.89
CA GLU A 159 -13.49 6.37 -6.95
C GLU A 159 -12.17 6.64 -6.19
N THR A 160 -11.44 5.57 -5.82
CA THR A 160 -10.12 5.71 -5.18
C THR A 160 -9.11 6.35 -6.13
N ILE A 161 -9.07 5.91 -7.40
CA ILE A 161 -8.21 6.50 -8.41
C ILE A 161 -8.53 7.99 -8.59
N ALA A 162 -9.81 8.32 -8.77
CA ALA A 162 -10.26 9.70 -8.92
C ALA A 162 -9.85 10.57 -7.73
N ALA A 163 -10.08 10.10 -6.50
CA ALA A 163 -9.70 10.82 -5.29
C ALA A 163 -8.19 11.03 -5.17
N CYS A 164 -7.38 10.03 -5.56
CA CYS A 164 -5.92 10.16 -5.59
C CYS A 164 -5.47 11.21 -6.60
N LEU A 165 -6.02 11.20 -7.81
CA LEU A 165 -5.68 12.18 -8.85
C LEU A 165 -6.09 13.60 -8.45
N GLU A 166 -7.29 13.78 -7.91
CA GLU A 166 -7.78 15.07 -7.42
C GLU A 166 -6.95 15.65 -6.28
N THR A 167 -6.33 14.79 -5.48
CA THR A 167 -5.47 15.19 -4.35
C THR A 167 -3.98 15.23 -4.70
N GLY A 168 -3.62 15.07 -5.98
CA GLY A 168 -2.28 15.32 -6.49
C GLY A 168 -1.29 14.17 -6.28
N VAL A 169 -1.77 12.92 -6.37
CA VAL A 169 -0.88 11.75 -6.37
C VAL A 169 0.19 11.86 -7.46
N ARG A 170 1.44 11.55 -7.12
CA ARG A 170 2.56 11.61 -8.08
C ARG A 170 2.52 10.44 -9.08
N ARG A 171 2.09 9.28 -8.64
CA ARG A 171 1.85 8.07 -9.43
C ARG A 171 0.88 7.16 -8.67
N PHE A 172 0.00 6.51 -9.40
CA PHE A 172 -0.90 5.50 -8.87
C PHE A 172 -0.65 4.17 -9.58
N ASP A 173 -0.25 3.15 -8.83
CA ASP A 173 0.03 1.82 -9.35
C ASP A 173 -1.11 0.86 -8.98
N LEU A 174 -1.68 0.18 -9.98
CA LEU A 174 -2.66 -0.88 -9.81
C LEU A 174 -2.03 -2.23 -10.14
N PHE A 175 -2.19 -3.19 -9.22
CA PHE A 175 -1.66 -4.54 -9.40
C PHE A 175 -2.80 -5.53 -9.65
N PHE A 176 -2.70 -6.25 -10.75
CA PHE A 176 -3.58 -7.35 -11.10
C PHE A 176 -2.76 -8.63 -11.23
N MET A 177 -3.38 -9.77 -10.94
CA MET A 177 -2.71 -11.06 -10.93
C MET A 177 -3.38 -12.04 -11.90
N ILE A 178 -2.59 -13.01 -12.37
CA ILE A 178 -3.04 -14.13 -13.19
C ILE A 178 -2.89 -15.42 -12.35
N GLY A 179 -3.82 -16.36 -12.52
CA GLY A 179 -3.81 -17.63 -11.81
C GLY A 179 -4.51 -17.59 -10.45
N LEU A 180 -5.44 -16.65 -10.28
CA LEU A 180 -6.24 -16.53 -9.07
C LEU A 180 -7.33 -17.62 -8.99
N PRO A 181 -7.83 -17.96 -7.78
CA PRO A 181 -9.00 -18.83 -7.63
C PRO A 181 -10.19 -18.32 -8.45
N GLU A 182 -10.89 -19.23 -9.11
CA GLU A 182 -12.05 -18.94 -10.00
C GLU A 182 -11.73 -18.06 -11.24
N GLN A 183 -10.49 -17.69 -11.46
CA GLN A 183 -10.11 -16.95 -12.67
C GLN A 183 -10.04 -17.88 -13.88
N THR A 184 -10.71 -17.49 -14.98
CA THR A 184 -10.57 -18.15 -16.27
C THR A 184 -9.62 -17.35 -17.18
N PRO A 185 -9.11 -17.95 -18.29
CA PRO A 185 -8.33 -17.21 -19.28
C PRO A 185 -9.07 -15.98 -19.83
N GLU A 186 -10.38 -16.10 -20.06
CA GLU A 186 -11.24 -15.02 -20.55
C GLU A 186 -11.30 -13.88 -19.51
N SER A 187 -11.54 -14.21 -18.24
CA SER A 187 -11.59 -13.23 -17.14
C SER A 187 -10.22 -12.53 -16.94
N ALA A 188 -9.12 -13.25 -17.21
CA ALA A 188 -7.79 -12.62 -17.19
C ALA A 188 -7.61 -11.62 -18.34
N LEU A 189 -8.07 -11.96 -19.56
CA LEU A 189 -8.04 -11.05 -20.71
C LEU A 189 -8.95 -9.83 -20.50
N GLU A 190 -10.15 -10.03 -19.94
CA GLU A 190 -11.06 -8.95 -19.59
C GLU A 190 -10.43 -8.00 -18.54
N THR A 191 -9.57 -8.50 -17.64
CA THR A 191 -8.79 -7.64 -16.74
C THR A 191 -7.86 -6.71 -17.51
N VAL A 192 -7.25 -7.17 -18.60
CA VAL A 192 -6.40 -6.32 -19.47
C VAL A 192 -7.25 -5.23 -20.14
N GLU A 193 -8.45 -5.55 -20.63
CA GLU A 193 -9.35 -4.55 -21.22
C GLU A 193 -9.84 -3.54 -20.17
N TYR A 194 -10.07 -3.99 -18.95
CA TYR A 194 -10.37 -3.07 -17.84
C TYR A 194 -9.20 -2.13 -17.56
N CYS A 195 -7.95 -2.62 -17.57
CA CYS A 195 -6.77 -1.75 -17.43
C CYS A 195 -6.71 -0.69 -18.54
N ARG A 196 -6.98 -1.05 -19.80
CA ARG A 196 -7.03 -0.10 -20.92
C ARG A 196 -8.11 0.96 -20.70
N THR A 197 -9.28 0.54 -20.22
CA THR A 197 -10.37 1.47 -19.91
C THR A 197 -9.96 2.45 -18.82
N LEU A 198 -9.31 1.98 -17.76
CA LEU A 198 -8.82 2.84 -16.68
C LEU A 198 -7.77 3.84 -17.19
N LEU A 199 -6.79 3.38 -17.98
CA LEU A 199 -5.77 4.25 -18.56
C LEU A 199 -6.39 5.32 -19.46
N THR A 200 -7.39 4.98 -20.28
CA THR A 200 -8.08 5.95 -21.14
C THR A 200 -8.89 6.98 -20.34
N ARG A 201 -9.47 6.56 -19.22
CA ARG A 201 -10.36 7.39 -18.41
C ARG A 201 -9.61 8.34 -17.47
N PHE A 202 -8.45 7.92 -16.99
CA PHE A 202 -7.69 8.59 -15.94
C PHE A 202 -6.31 9.08 -16.39
N ASP A 203 -6.09 9.15 -17.72
CA ASP A 203 -4.85 9.67 -18.32
C ASP A 203 -4.75 11.22 -18.17
#